data_1ab3702ffccda9111c50f358ca3f0b1b
#
_entry.id   1ab3702ffccda9111c50f358ca3f0b1b
#
_cell.length_a   1.000
_cell.length_b   1.000
_cell.length_c   1.000
_cell.angle_alpha   90.00
_cell.angle_beta   90.00
_cell.angle_gamma   90.00
#
_symmetry.space_group_name_H-M   'P 1'
#
loop_
_entity.id
_entity.type
_entity.pdbx_description
1 polymer ?
#
loop_
_entity_poly.entity_id
_entity_poly.type
_entity_poly.pdbx_seq_one_letter_code
_entity_poly.pdbx_strand_id
1 'polypeptide(L)'
;GEVLKYLDEVSESAEIMGAVNTIYWKDNKLTGENTDGKGFIKSLQDGEIPLNGRNAVILGAGGAARAIAVELAGAGIRKITVINRSQKSGQALTDIINEKTQAAGIFLQWNDCIVVPEDTDILVNATPIGFTDDEKPDIDYDRLPENVIVCDVIPNKLKTSFLKEAEGRNLKTFNGLEMLVNQGALAYELWTGKKAPVEIMKQAMKKEYGE
;
A
#
# COMPACT_ATOMS: atom_id res chain seq x y z
N GLY A 1 -10.11 -4.18 13.82
CA GLY A 1 -9.68 -4.11 15.21
C GLY A 1 -10.42 -5.03 16.19
N GLU A 2 -11.77 -5.16 16.11
CA GLU A 2 -12.50 -5.95 17.13
C GLU A 2 -12.16 -7.44 17.13
N VAL A 3 -11.85 -8.01 15.97
CA VAL A 3 -11.55 -9.44 15.83
C VAL A 3 -10.25 -9.86 16.57
N LEU A 4 -9.31 -8.94 16.73
CA LEU A 4 -8.01 -9.22 17.35
C LEU A 4 -8.11 -9.89 18.73
N LYS A 5 -9.11 -9.52 19.53
CA LYS A 5 -9.34 -10.06 20.88
C LYS A 5 -9.82 -11.53 20.92
N TYR A 6 -10.18 -12.09 19.77
CA TYR A 6 -10.66 -13.47 19.62
C TYR A 6 -9.63 -14.38 18.94
N LEU A 7 -8.45 -13.87 18.59
CA LEU A 7 -7.39 -14.62 17.96
C LEU A 7 -6.40 -15.13 19.00
N ASP A 8 -5.88 -16.34 18.78
CA ASP A 8 -4.84 -16.92 19.64
C ASP A 8 -3.47 -16.30 19.33
N GLU A 9 -3.24 -15.97 18.06
CA GLU A 9 -2.01 -15.34 17.56
C GLU A 9 -2.32 -14.30 16.49
N VAL A 10 -1.46 -13.30 16.38
CA VAL A 10 -1.49 -12.28 15.33
C VAL A 10 -0.08 -12.11 14.79
N SER A 11 0.09 -12.00 13.47
CA SER A 11 1.40 -11.72 12.90
C SER A 11 1.93 -10.36 13.37
N GLU A 12 3.25 -10.22 13.48
CA GLU A 12 3.89 -8.99 13.97
C GLU A 12 3.43 -7.75 13.21
N SER A 13 3.40 -7.80 11.87
CA SER A 13 2.96 -6.67 11.08
C SER A 13 1.48 -6.35 11.28
N ALA A 14 0.60 -7.35 11.38
CA ALA A 14 -0.82 -7.15 11.65
C ALA A 14 -1.07 -6.58 13.06
N GLU A 15 -0.25 -6.95 14.03
CA GLU A 15 -0.28 -6.39 15.39
C GLU A 15 0.12 -4.90 15.38
N ILE A 16 1.23 -4.55 14.70
CA ILE A 16 1.67 -3.16 14.51
C ILE A 16 0.58 -2.33 13.82
N MET A 17 -0.05 -2.87 12.77
CA MET A 17 -1.15 -2.23 12.05
C MET A 17 -2.41 -2.08 12.90
N GLY A 18 -2.62 -2.97 13.88
CA GLY A 18 -3.88 -3.11 14.62
C GLY A 18 -5.04 -3.56 13.73
N ALA A 19 -4.76 -4.30 12.65
CA ALA A 19 -5.75 -4.73 11.68
C ALA A 19 -5.42 -6.10 11.06
N VAL A 20 -6.43 -6.95 10.95
CA VAL A 20 -6.40 -8.27 10.33
C VAL A 20 -7.43 -8.32 9.20
N ASN A 21 -7.06 -8.81 8.04
CA ASN A 21 -7.95 -9.08 6.90
C ASN A 21 -8.08 -10.59 6.59
N THR A 22 -7.16 -11.41 7.12
CA THR A 22 -7.10 -12.85 6.88
C THR A 22 -6.97 -13.59 8.21
N ILE A 23 -7.81 -14.61 8.43
CA ILE A 23 -7.78 -15.47 9.62
C ILE A 23 -7.67 -16.92 9.15
N TYR A 24 -6.77 -17.68 9.76
CA TYR A 24 -6.51 -19.06 9.38
C TYR A 24 -6.07 -19.91 10.59
N TRP A 25 -6.16 -21.21 10.46
CA TRP A 25 -5.66 -22.14 11.46
C TRP A 25 -4.17 -22.46 11.22
N LYS A 26 -3.36 -22.28 12.25
CA LYS A 26 -1.95 -22.66 12.27
C LYS A 26 -1.65 -23.35 13.61
N ASP A 27 -1.16 -24.58 13.56
CA ASP A 27 -0.78 -25.36 14.74
C ASP A 27 -1.88 -25.40 15.83
N ASN A 28 -3.13 -25.61 15.43
CA ASN A 28 -4.32 -25.56 16.28
C ASN A 28 -4.61 -24.20 16.95
N LYS A 29 -4.05 -23.11 16.42
CA LYS A 29 -4.28 -21.74 16.87
C LYS A 29 -4.98 -20.92 15.79
N LEU A 30 -5.93 -20.11 16.19
CA LEU A 30 -6.61 -19.16 15.31
C LEU A 30 -5.70 -17.94 15.13
N THR A 31 -5.06 -17.85 13.97
CA THR A 31 -4.04 -16.86 13.68
C THR A 31 -4.55 -15.77 12.75
N GLY A 32 -4.27 -14.52 13.07
CA GLY A 32 -4.60 -13.35 12.26
C GLY A 32 -3.42 -12.84 11.46
N GLU A 33 -3.68 -12.47 10.20
CA GLU A 33 -2.71 -11.88 9.28
C GLU A 33 -3.31 -10.67 8.57
N ASN A 34 -2.45 -9.75 8.10
CA ASN A 34 -2.82 -8.73 7.15
C ASN A 34 -2.05 -8.93 5.84
N THR A 35 -2.77 -9.31 4.79
CA THR A 35 -2.17 -9.60 3.48
C THR A 35 -2.15 -8.38 2.54
N ASP A 36 -2.83 -7.26 2.87
CA ASP A 36 -2.91 -6.09 1.99
C ASP A 36 -1.54 -5.46 1.75
N GLY A 37 -0.85 -5.09 2.82
CA GLY A 37 0.48 -4.49 2.70
C GLY A 37 1.51 -5.43 2.09
N LYS A 38 1.45 -6.72 2.45
CA LYS A 38 2.31 -7.77 1.85
C LYS A 38 2.05 -7.93 0.35
N GLY A 39 0.77 -7.86 -0.07
CA GLY A 39 0.40 -7.86 -1.49
C GLY A 39 0.96 -6.68 -2.25
N PHE A 40 0.97 -5.48 -1.64
CA PHE A 40 1.60 -4.30 -2.21
C PHE A 40 3.12 -4.46 -2.35
N ILE A 41 3.81 -4.91 -1.28
CA ILE A 41 5.25 -5.17 -1.35
C ILE A 41 5.57 -6.20 -2.43
N LYS A 42 4.79 -7.27 -2.53
CA LYS A 42 4.96 -8.30 -3.55
C LYS A 42 4.85 -7.74 -4.97
N SER A 43 3.92 -6.79 -5.21
CA SER A 43 3.78 -6.14 -6.52
C SER A 43 5.04 -5.36 -6.91
N LEU A 44 5.65 -4.64 -5.96
CA LEU A 44 6.90 -3.92 -6.20
C LEU A 44 8.08 -4.88 -6.43
N GLN A 45 8.16 -5.97 -5.67
CA GLN A 45 9.18 -7.01 -5.82
C GLN A 45 9.08 -7.72 -7.18
N ASP A 46 7.86 -8.04 -7.63
CA ASP A 46 7.61 -8.63 -8.95
C ASP A 46 8.03 -7.68 -10.08
N GLY A 47 7.94 -6.36 -9.84
CA GLY A 47 8.45 -5.31 -10.71
C GLY A 47 9.95 -5.02 -10.55
N GLU A 48 10.68 -5.83 -9.76
CA GLU A 48 12.12 -5.70 -9.49
C GLU A 48 12.52 -4.35 -8.88
N ILE A 49 11.65 -3.78 -8.02
CA ILE A 49 11.92 -2.52 -7.34
C ILE A 49 12.69 -2.78 -6.05
N PRO A 50 13.93 -2.31 -5.91
CA PRO A 50 14.65 -2.35 -4.65
C PRO A 50 14.01 -1.38 -3.65
N LEU A 51 13.71 -1.83 -2.42
CA LEU A 51 13.02 -1.03 -1.40
C LEU A 51 13.97 -0.50 -0.34
N ASN A 52 15.00 -1.26 0.00
CA ASN A 52 15.90 -0.93 1.10
C ASN A 52 16.60 0.44 0.91
N GLY A 53 16.54 1.28 1.94
CA GLY A 53 17.16 2.59 2.00
C GLY A 53 16.42 3.71 1.26
N ARG A 54 15.31 3.40 0.57
CA ARG A 54 14.50 4.37 -0.18
C ARG A 54 13.56 5.19 0.73
N ASN A 55 13.01 6.26 0.15
CA ASN A 55 12.02 7.13 0.77
C ASN A 55 10.67 6.96 0.08
N ALA A 56 9.60 6.83 0.86
CA ALA A 56 8.25 6.74 0.34
C ALA A 56 7.38 7.92 0.81
N VAL A 57 6.45 8.33 -0.06
CA VAL A 57 5.36 9.24 0.28
C VAL A 57 4.06 8.47 0.12
N ILE A 58 3.20 8.54 1.13
CA ILE A 58 1.87 7.91 1.13
C ILE A 58 0.82 9.01 1.25
N LEU A 59 -0.02 9.12 0.25
CA LEU A 59 -1.21 9.98 0.28
C LEU A 59 -2.34 9.21 0.97
N GLY A 60 -2.81 9.75 2.10
CA GLY A 60 -3.82 9.10 2.94
C GLY A 60 -3.27 8.46 4.21
N ALA A 61 -4.17 8.21 5.18
CA ALA A 61 -3.86 7.57 6.46
C ALA A 61 -4.98 6.59 6.90
N GLY A 62 -5.62 5.94 5.92
CA GLY A 62 -6.62 4.89 6.13
C GLY A 62 -6.02 3.51 6.38
N GLY A 63 -6.86 2.47 6.32
CA GLY A 63 -6.43 1.08 6.53
C GLY A 63 -5.37 0.62 5.53
N ALA A 64 -5.57 0.87 4.23
CA ALA A 64 -4.59 0.54 3.19
C ALA A 64 -3.26 1.29 3.39
N ALA A 65 -3.32 2.61 3.65
CA ALA A 65 -2.13 3.41 3.92
C ALA A 65 -1.33 2.85 5.11
N ARG A 66 -2.01 2.43 6.18
CA ARG A 66 -1.38 1.84 7.36
C ARG A 66 -0.72 0.50 7.03
N ALA A 67 -1.42 -0.38 6.33
CA ALA A 67 -0.89 -1.67 5.93
C ALA A 67 0.37 -1.51 5.06
N ILE A 68 0.31 -0.64 4.07
CA ILE A 68 1.42 -0.34 3.17
C ILE A 68 2.60 0.28 3.93
N ALA A 69 2.36 1.26 4.81
CA ALA A 69 3.41 1.92 5.57
C ALA A 69 4.20 0.94 6.45
N VAL A 70 3.51 0.06 7.18
CA VAL A 70 4.16 -0.94 8.04
C VAL A 70 4.99 -1.93 7.23
N GLU A 71 4.46 -2.44 6.13
CA GLU A 71 5.19 -3.41 5.29
C GLU A 71 6.34 -2.75 4.51
N LEU A 72 6.20 -1.49 4.06
CA LEU A 72 7.31 -0.72 3.48
C LEU A 72 8.43 -0.53 4.49
N ALA A 73 8.11 -0.18 5.74
CA ALA A 73 9.10 -0.07 6.80
C ALA A 73 9.81 -1.42 7.06
N GLY A 74 9.04 -2.52 7.12
CA GLY A 74 9.57 -3.89 7.24
C GLY A 74 10.46 -4.30 6.06
N ALA A 75 10.19 -3.77 4.86
CA ALA A 75 11.00 -3.99 3.66
C ALA A 75 12.25 -3.09 3.58
N GLY A 76 12.54 -2.28 4.61
CA GLY A 76 13.75 -1.47 4.72
C GLY A 76 13.61 -0.05 4.13
N ILE A 77 12.42 0.45 3.89
CA ILE A 77 12.21 1.86 3.58
C ILE A 77 12.73 2.71 4.74
N ARG A 78 13.58 3.69 4.43
CA ARG A 78 14.25 4.52 5.43
C ARG A 78 13.34 5.62 5.99
N LYS A 79 12.54 6.25 5.13
CA LYS A 79 11.66 7.37 5.49
C LYS A 79 10.30 7.21 4.82
N ILE A 80 9.23 7.41 5.59
CA ILE A 80 7.86 7.41 5.10
C ILE A 80 7.20 8.73 5.45
N THR A 81 6.89 9.54 4.44
CA THR A 81 6.14 10.77 4.61
C THR A 81 4.66 10.48 4.37
N VAL A 82 3.83 10.68 5.37
CA VAL A 82 2.37 10.54 5.29
C VAL A 82 1.76 11.90 5.03
N ILE A 83 1.06 12.06 3.91
CA ILE A 83 0.34 13.28 3.55
C ILE A 83 -1.16 13.02 3.67
N ASN A 84 -1.83 13.71 4.58
CA ASN A 84 -3.24 13.45 4.85
C ASN A 84 -4.00 14.72 5.27
N ARG A 85 -5.31 14.80 4.90
CA ARG A 85 -6.19 15.93 5.26
C ARG A 85 -6.49 15.98 6.76
N SER A 86 -6.68 14.84 7.41
CA SER A 86 -6.91 14.77 8.84
C SER A 86 -5.56 14.68 9.58
N GLN A 87 -5.19 15.74 10.29
CA GLN A 87 -4.00 15.76 11.14
C GLN A 87 -3.99 14.60 12.14
N LYS A 88 -5.13 14.35 12.79
CA LYS A 88 -5.26 13.26 13.79
C LYS A 88 -4.88 11.90 13.21
N SER A 89 -5.41 11.56 12.03
CA SER A 89 -5.14 10.25 11.41
C SER A 89 -3.72 10.17 10.85
N GLY A 90 -3.23 11.26 10.23
CA GLY A 90 -1.88 11.32 9.69
C GLY A 90 -0.84 11.20 10.80
N GLN A 91 -0.98 11.95 11.87
CA GLN A 91 -0.08 11.87 13.03
C GLN A 91 -0.10 10.49 13.68
N ALA A 92 -1.29 9.92 13.89
CA ALA A 92 -1.41 8.58 14.47
C ALA A 92 -0.68 7.50 13.62
N LEU A 93 -0.70 7.63 12.29
CA LEU A 93 0.04 6.71 11.43
C LEU A 93 1.55 6.93 11.54
N THR A 94 2.02 8.17 11.55
CA THR A 94 3.46 8.46 11.70
C THR A 94 3.99 8.09 13.09
N ASP A 95 3.18 8.20 14.13
CA ASP A 95 3.55 7.75 15.48
C ASP A 95 3.75 6.22 15.49
N ILE A 96 2.86 5.45 14.85
CA ILE A 96 3.04 4.00 14.69
C ILE A 96 4.34 3.68 13.94
N ILE A 97 4.65 4.39 12.85
CA ILE A 97 5.89 4.18 12.09
C ILE A 97 7.10 4.43 13.00
N ASN A 98 7.13 5.56 13.71
CA ASN A 98 8.25 5.96 14.55
C ASN A 98 8.45 5.08 15.79
N GLU A 99 7.35 4.61 16.40
CA GLU A 99 7.40 3.83 17.64
C GLU A 99 7.58 2.33 17.41
N LYS A 100 7.10 1.81 16.27
CA LYS A 100 6.97 0.37 16.04
C LYS A 100 7.83 -0.15 14.89
N THR A 101 8.54 0.72 14.16
CA THR A 101 9.38 0.33 13.02
C THR A 101 10.74 1.03 13.07
N GLN A 102 11.62 0.67 12.13
CA GLN A 102 12.92 1.31 11.98
C GLN A 102 12.91 2.50 11.00
N ALA A 103 11.78 2.74 10.32
CA ALA A 103 11.64 3.85 9.39
C ALA A 103 11.36 5.18 10.11
N ALA A 104 11.83 6.29 9.55
CA ALA A 104 11.46 7.62 10.02
C ALA A 104 10.10 8.04 9.44
N GLY A 105 9.09 8.24 10.29
CA GLY A 105 7.77 8.73 9.92
C GLY A 105 7.69 10.25 9.99
N ILE A 106 7.23 10.90 8.93
CA ILE A 106 6.99 12.34 8.86
C ILE A 106 5.54 12.59 8.45
N PHE A 107 4.84 13.45 9.16
CA PHE A 107 3.51 13.90 8.78
C PHE A 107 3.57 15.26 8.07
N LEU A 108 2.87 15.35 6.93
CA LEU A 108 2.60 16.62 6.25
C LEU A 108 1.08 16.81 6.09
N GLN A 109 0.62 17.99 6.45
CA GLN A 109 -0.79 18.36 6.31
C GLN A 109 -1.14 18.58 4.84
N TRP A 110 -2.21 17.93 4.37
CA TRP A 110 -2.76 18.19 3.03
C TRP A 110 -3.79 19.31 3.11
N ASN A 111 -3.40 20.53 2.79
CA ASN A 111 -4.31 21.69 2.80
C ASN A 111 -4.71 22.13 1.39
N ASP A 112 -3.74 22.13 0.45
CA ASP A 112 -3.86 22.62 -0.92
C ASP A 112 -3.10 21.67 -1.86
N CYS A 113 -2.73 22.14 -3.05
CA CYS A 113 -1.89 21.41 -3.99
C CYS A 113 -0.57 20.98 -3.31
N ILE A 114 -0.30 19.70 -3.28
CA ILE A 114 0.87 19.12 -2.60
C ILE A 114 2.10 19.20 -3.48
N VAL A 115 3.19 19.71 -2.92
CA VAL A 115 4.53 19.51 -3.49
C VAL A 115 5.13 18.25 -2.84
N VAL A 116 5.33 17.22 -3.65
CA VAL A 116 5.98 15.97 -3.20
C VAL A 116 7.45 16.26 -2.90
N PRO A 117 8.00 15.82 -1.75
CA PRO A 117 9.42 16.00 -1.43
C PRO A 117 10.35 15.49 -2.53
N GLU A 118 11.38 16.25 -2.87
CA GLU A 118 12.30 15.94 -3.99
C GLU A 118 13.09 14.63 -3.81
N ASP A 119 13.26 14.18 -2.56
CA ASP A 119 13.96 12.93 -2.23
C ASP A 119 13.02 11.71 -2.19
N THR A 120 11.85 11.79 -2.84
CA THR A 120 10.86 10.71 -2.90
C THR A 120 11.20 9.71 -3.99
N ASP A 121 11.37 8.45 -3.62
CA ASP A 121 11.57 7.33 -4.56
C ASP A 121 10.25 6.66 -4.96
N ILE A 122 9.28 6.60 -4.02
CA ILE A 122 8.00 5.91 -4.21
C ILE A 122 6.88 6.82 -3.72
N LEU A 123 5.89 7.09 -4.59
CA LEU A 123 4.69 7.85 -4.28
C LEU A 123 3.47 6.94 -4.38
N VAL A 124 2.70 6.82 -3.31
CA VAL A 124 1.55 5.91 -3.22
C VAL A 124 0.27 6.69 -2.98
N ASN A 125 -0.70 6.58 -3.89
CA ASN A 125 -2.07 7.00 -3.60
C ASN A 125 -2.80 5.89 -2.83
N ALA A 126 -3.00 6.09 -1.53
CA ALA A 126 -3.79 5.23 -0.65
C ALA A 126 -5.06 5.95 -0.14
N THR A 127 -5.56 6.90 -0.95
CA THR A 127 -6.85 7.60 -0.75
C THR A 127 -7.93 6.99 -1.63
N PRO A 128 -9.22 7.29 -1.39
CA PRO A 128 -10.30 6.92 -2.31
C PRO A 128 -10.40 7.82 -3.55
N ILE A 129 -9.53 8.82 -3.75
CA ILE A 129 -9.57 9.72 -4.92
C ILE A 129 -9.29 8.92 -6.20
N GLY A 130 -10.21 8.96 -7.13
CA GLY A 130 -10.16 8.20 -8.38
C GLY A 130 -10.88 6.84 -8.33
N PHE A 131 -11.45 6.44 -7.19
CA PHE A 131 -12.15 5.14 -7.07
C PHE A 131 -13.48 5.12 -7.84
N THR A 132 -14.33 6.12 -7.67
CA THR A 132 -15.66 6.21 -8.31
C THR A 132 -15.70 7.14 -9.53
N ASP A 133 -14.75 8.02 -9.65
CA ASP A 133 -14.66 9.08 -10.64
C ASP A 133 -13.30 9.07 -11.35
N ASP A 134 -13.02 10.06 -12.18
CA ASP A 134 -11.74 10.25 -12.86
C ASP A 134 -10.88 11.35 -12.20
N GLU A 135 -11.15 11.66 -10.93
CA GLU A 135 -10.31 12.56 -10.16
C GLU A 135 -8.92 11.95 -9.90
N LYS A 136 -7.98 12.82 -9.63
CA LYS A 136 -6.61 12.47 -9.24
C LYS A 136 -6.21 13.31 -8.03
N PRO A 137 -5.25 12.83 -7.21
CA PRO A 137 -4.72 13.63 -6.11
C PRO A 137 -4.25 15.01 -6.59
N ASP A 138 -4.57 16.06 -5.84
CA ASP A 138 -4.13 17.42 -6.13
C ASP A 138 -2.68 17.60 -5.65
N ILE A 139 -1.76 17.31 -6.55
CA ILE A 139 -0.31 17.44 -6.36
C ILE A 139 0.31 18.22 -7.51
N ASP A 140 1.43 18.86 -7.26
CA ASP A 140 2.23 19.53 -8.29
C ASP A 140 2.99 18.48 -9.12
N TYR A 141 2.37 18.03 -10.21
CA TYR A 141 2.92 17.00 -11.10
C TYR A 141 4.18 17.45 -11.83
N ASP A 142 4.37 18.74 -12.05
CA ASP A 142 5.53 19.28 -12.75
C ASP A 142 6.78 19.30 -11.87
N ARG A 143 6.59 19.17 -10.55
CA ARG A 143 7.65 19.07 -9.56
C ARG A 143 7.88 17.66 -9.01
N LEU A 144 7.27 16.65 -9.63
CA LEU A 144 7.57 15.27 -9.26
C LEU A 144 9.03 14.92 -9.55
N PRO A 145 9.71 14.16 -8.67
CA PRO A 145 11.05 13.67 -8.95
C PRO A 145 11.09 12.83 -10.24
N GLU A 146 12.13 13.01 -11.07
CA GLU A 146 12.25 12.41 -12.40
C GLU A 146 12.18 10.87 -12.43
N ASN A 147 12.57 10.21 -11.34
CA ASN A 147 12.61 8.75 -11.23
C ASN A 147 11.66 8.19 -10.18
N VAL A 148 10.68 9.00 -9.73
CA VAL A 148 9.72 8.54 -8.75
C VAL A 148 8.85 7.42 -9.33
N ILE A 149 8.64 6.37 -8.54
CA ILE A 149 7.73 5.29 -8.86
C ILE A 149 6.36 5.66 -8.32
N VAL A 150 5.35 5.67 -9.17
CA VAL A 150 4.00 6.09 -8.81
C VAL A 150 3.09 4.87 -8.67
N CYS A 151 2.49 4.70 -7.50
CA CYS A 151 1.63 3.58 -7.17
C CYS A 151 0.21 4.06 -6.83
N ASP A 152 -0.79 3.36 -7.30
CA ASP A 152 -2.17 3.59 -6.92
C ASP A 152 -2.78 2.30 -6.37
N VAL A 153 -3.44 2.36 -5.21
CA VAL A 153 -4.04 1.17 -4.60
C VAL A 153 -5.50 0.94 -5.01
N ILE A 154 -6.03 1.76 -5.91
CA ILE A 154 -7.40 1.61 -6.44
C ILE A 154 -7.50 0.32 -7.23
N PRO A 155 -8.36 -0.65 -6.82
CA PRO A 155 -8.32 -2.00 -7.37
C PRO A 155 -9.23 -2.22 -8.58
N ASN A 156 -10.14 -1.29 -8.87
CA ASN A 156 -11.19 -1.42 -9.89
C ASN A 156 -10.90 -0.68 -11.20
N LYS A 157 -9.68 -0.17 -11.36
CA LYS A 157 -9.21 0.48 -12.59
C LYS A 157 -7.77 0.09 -12.84
N LEU A 158 -7.48 -0.40 -14.05
CA LEU A 158 -6.10 -0.69 -14.47
C LEU A 158 -5.27 0.59 -14.59
N LYS A 159 -5.89 1.67 -15.06
CA LYS A 159 -5.26 2.97 -15.24
C LYS A 159 -6.17 4.08 -14.71
N THR A 160 -5.91 4.51 -13.49
CA THR A 160 -6.54 5.71 -12.91
C THR A 160 -6.00 6.98 -13.59
N SER A 161 -6.68 8.10 -13.44
CA SER A 161 -6.19 9.40 -13.93
C SER A 161 -4.86 9.79 -13.30
N PHE A 162 -4.61 9.36 -12.05
CA PHE A 162 -3.32 9.53 -11.38
C PHE A 162 -2.19 8.79 -12.09
N LEU A 163 -2.38 7.51 -12.43
CA LEU A 163 -1.38 6.71 -13.15
C LEU A 163 -1.18 7.19 -14.59
N LYS A 164 -2.28 7.58 -15.29
CA LYS A 164 -2.16 8.16 -16.66
C LYS A 164 -1.32 9.43 -16.68
N GLU A 165 -1.48 10.29 -15.67
CA GLU A 165 -0.69 11.51 -15.52
C GLU A 165 0.80 11.20 -15.29
N ALA A 166 1.11 10.21 -14.46
CA ALA A 166 2.47 9.77 -14.22
C ALA A 166 3.11 9.13 -15.48
N GLU A 167 2.37 8.27 -16.18
CA GLU A 167 2.83 7.66 -17.45
C GLU A 167 3.08 8.70 -18.54
N GLY A 168 2.24 9.76 -18.61
CA GLY A 168 2.45 10.88 -19.53
C GLY A 168 3.78 11.63 -19.30
N ARG A 169 4.38 11.47 -18.12
CA ARG A 169 5.71 11.98 -17.74
C ARG A 169 6.82 10.92 -17.79
N ASN A 170 6.55 9.77 -18.41
CA ASN A 170 7.47 8.63 -18.49
C ASN A 170 7.88 8.05 -17.11
N LEU A 171 7.08 8.22 -16.07
CA LEU A 171 7.32 7.64 -14.75
C LEU A 171 6.87 6.18 -14.73
N LYS A 172 7.57 5.34 -13.97
CA LYS A 172 7.17 3.95 -13.74
C LYS A 172 5.96 3.89 -12.82
N THR A 173 4.95 3.10 -13.20
CA THR A 173 3.68 3.03 -12.47
C THR A 173 3.36 1.60 -12.01
N PHE A 174 2.61 1.49 -10.90
CA PHE A 174 2.03 0.26 -10.38
C PHE A 174 0.57 0.49 -10.02
N ASN A 175 -0.32 -0.37 -10.48
CA ASN A 175 -1.75 -0.27 -10.20
C ASN A 175 -2.18 -1.15 -9.01
N GLY A 176 -3.36 -0.86 -8.48
CA GLY A 176 -3.93 -1.57 -7.33
C GLY A 176 -4.39 -2.99 -7.62
N LEU A 177 -4.55 -3.37 -8.88
CA LEU A 177 -4.96 -4.72 -9.27
C LEU A 177 -3.93 -5.77 -8.87
N GLU A 178 -2.65 -5.49 -9.05
CA GLU A 178 -1.59 -6.42 -8.68
C GLU A 178 -1.53 -6.61 -7.15
N MET A 179 -1.70 -5.53 -6.39
CA MET A 179 -1.84 -5.61 -4.93
C MET A 179 -3.04 -6.49 -4.55
N LEU A 180 -4.20 -6.28 -5.19
CA LEU A 180 -5.42 -7.05 -4.92
C LEU A 180 -5.23 -8.55 -5.21
N VAL A 181 -4.59 -8.90 -6.33
CA VAL A 181 -4.29 -10.31 -6.68
C VAL A 181 -3.31 -10.90 -5.67
N ASN A 182 -2.22 -10.21 -5.39
CA ASN A 182 -1.16 -10.72 -4.54
C ASN A 182 -1.63 -10.92 -3.09
N GLN A 183 -2.46 -10.00 -2.53
CA GLN A 183 -3.02 -10.18 -1.20
C GLN A 183 -3.96 -11.40 -1.14
N GLY A 184 -4.78 -11.59 -2.18
CA GLY A 184 -5.67 -12.74 -2.29
C GLY A 184 -4.92 -14.06 -2.47
N ALA A 185 -3.83 -14.05 -3.23
CA ALA A 185 -2.94 -15.20 -3.39
C ALA A 185 -2.30 -15.61 -2.05
N LEU A 186 -1.80 -14.64 -1.28
CA LEU A 186 -1.25 -14.87 0.06
C LEU A 186 -2.30 -15.45 1.01
N ALA A 187 -3.52 -14.90 1.01
CA ALA A 187 -4.62 -15.43 1.82
C ALA A 187 -4.99 -16.86 1.42
N TYR A 188 -5.06 -17.17 0.12
CA TYR A 188 -5.30 -18.51 -0.39
C TYR A 188 -4.23 -19.50 0.09
N GLU A 189 -2.96 -19.12 0.04
CA GLU A 189 -1.84 -19.96 0.49
C GLU A 189 -1.91 -20.23 2.01
N LEU A 190 -2.27 -19.23 2.81
CA LEU A 190 -2.48 -19.38 4.25
C LEU A 190 -3.63 -20.36 4.57
N TRP A 191 -4.74 -20.30 3.83
CA TRP A 191 -5.91 -21.15 4.08
C TRP A 191 -5.74 -22.58 3.60
N THR A 192 -5.01 -22.78 2.50
CA THR A 192 -4.98 -24.09 1.82
C THR A 192 -3.64 -24.82 1.92
N GLY A 193 -2.58 -24.11 2.29
CA GLY A 193 -1.20 -24.64 2.22
C GLY A 193 -0.70 -24.90 0.80
N LYS A 194 -1.45 -24.47 -0.24
CA LYS A 194 -1.12 -24.69 -1.65
C LYS A 194 -0.73 -23.39 -2.32
N LYS A 195 0.20 -23.47 -3.28
CA LYS A 195 0.59 -22.30 -4.08
C LYS A 195 -0.61 -21.76 -4.87
N ALA A 196 -0.83 -20.46 -4.80
CA ALA A 196 -1.92 -19.79 -5.49
C ALA A 196 -1.68 -19.73 -7.01
N PRO A 197 -2.73 -19.90 -7.85
CA PRO A 197 -2.62 -19.78 -9.30
C PRO A 197 -2.64 -18.31 -9.72
N VAL A 198 -1.61 -17.55 -9.37
CA VAL A 198 -1.53 -16.08 -9.51
C VAL A 198 -1.84 -15.61 -10.93
N GLU A 199 -1.31 -16.29 -11.96
CA GLU A 199 -1.54 -15.91 -13.35
C GLU A 199 -3.03 -16.04 -13.75
N ILE A 200 -3.71 -17.08 -13.28
CA ILE A 200 -5.15 -17.25 -13.52
C ILE A 200 -5.94 -16.15 -12.79
N MET A 201 -5.55 -15.82 -11.55
CA MET A 201 -6.16 -14.73 -10.79
C MET A 201 -5.97 -13.38 -11.50
N LYS A 202 -4.76 -13.08 -12.00
CA LYS A 202 -4.47 -11.86 -12.79
C LYS A 202 -5.33 -11.79 -14.05
N GLN A 203 -5.43 -12.90 -14.80
CA GLN A 203 -6.25 -12.96 -16.02
C GLN A 203 -7.76 -12.74 -15.73
N ALA A 204 -8.28 -13.35 -14.67
CA ALA A 204 -9.66 -13.15 -14.26
C ALA A 204 -9.96 -11.69 -13.91
N MET A 205 -9.05 -11.04 -13.17
CA MET A 205 -9.21 -9.64 -12.80
C MET A 205 -9.10 -8.69 -14.01
N LYS A 206 -8.17 -8.94 -14.93
CA LYS A 206 -8.06 -8.16 -16.17
C LYS A 206 -9.34 -8.26 -17.01
N LYS A 207 -9.93 -9.45 -17.13
CA LYS A 207 -11.19 -9.66 -17.85
C LYS A 207 -12.34 -8.88 -17.20
N GLU A 208 -12.41 -8.81 -15.88
CA GLU A 208 -13.47 -8.10 -15.14
C GLU A 208 -13.34 -6.57 -15.28
N TYR A 209 -12.13 -6.05 -15.25
CA TYR A 209 -11.87 -4.59 -15.29
C TYR A 209 -11.48 -4.04 -16.66
N GLY A 210 -11.67 -4.81 -17.73
CA GLY A 210 -11.79 -4.24 -19.07
C GLY A 210 -10.52 -4.16 -19.89
N GLU A 211 -9.74 -5.23 -19.97
CA GLU A 211 -8.83 -5.47 -21.09
C GLU A 211 -9.26 -6.63 -21.97
#